data_0d80edcaf2b15dd85fb697f61f93effc
#
_entry.id   0d80edcaf2b15dd85fb697f61f93effc
#
_cell.length_a   1.000
_cell.length_b   1.000
_cell.length_c   1.000
_cell.angle_alpha   90.00
_cell.angle_beta   90.00
_cell.angle_gamma   90.00
#
_symmetry.space_group_name_H-M   'P 1'
#
loop_
_entity.id
_entity.type
_entity.pdbx_description
1 polymer ?
#
loop_
_entity_poly.entity_id
_entity_poly.type
_entity_poly.pdbx_seq_one_letter_code
_entity_poly.pdbx_strand_id
1 'polypeptide(L)'
;MSQRTQHPPAKINTAPTNTVGTSTVEIGTIAIDADITLRRMVARPVDAPRKPSRDTILLLHGFPETVFAWQKVAPALAADYEVHAFDWPGFGLSSRPPVERFSFAPRDYARVLKDYIDQAGIDRARLTIYATDIGALPALLLALEEPGIARSLIVGDFAPFNRPALMSENLQRLKAKATADQVRAFMNANRDEILANIFRRGLPEAAQYEVSRDFRDDMERGWSRGDMTVIDAFYHYYAHFTRDQEYFEANVARLAMPVSVIWGSEDLYIRKEMGIELAARIGTDIKLLPGIGHFPHLQAPDQTIAEIRATMR
;
A
#
# COMPACT_ATOMS: atom_id res chain seq x y z
N MET A 1 22.00 15.22 27.82
CA MET A 1 20.65 14.83 28.25
C MET A 1 19.66 15.42 27.26
N SER A 2 19.24 14.63 26.26
CA SER A 2 18.30 15.07 25.23
C SER A 2 16.88 14.81 25.75
N GLN A 3 16.12 15.89 25.92
CA GLN A 3 14.70 15.79 26.31
C GLN A 3 13.93 15.18 25.12
N ARG A 4 13.42 13.96 25.31
CA ARG A 4 12.37 13.40 24.43
C ARG A 4 11.12 14.27 24.59
N THR A 5 10.79 15.05 23.57
CA THR A 5 9.47 15.68 23.44
C THR A 5 8.43 14.58 23.31
N GLN A 6 7.67 14.33 24.38
CA GLN A 6 6.49 13.48 24.33
C GLN A 6 5.41 14.22 23.54
N HIS A 7 5.13 13.76 22.33
CA HIS A 7 3.95 14.21 21.60
C HIS A 7 2.69 13.73 22.34
N PRO A 8 1.64 14.55 22.42
CA PRO A 8 0.37 14.12 22.99
C PRO A 8 -0.22 12.97 22.13
N PRO A 9 -0.95 12.01 22.74
CA PRO A 9 -1.54 10.90 22.00
C PRO A 9 -2.50 11.41 20.92
N ALA A 10 -2.40 10.83 19.71
CA ALA A 10 -3.21 11.19 18.57
C ALA A 10 -4.71 11.07 18.90
N LYS A 11 -5.50 12.05 18.48
CA LYS A 11 -6.98 11.96 18.57
C LYS A 11 -7.46 10.90 17.59
N ILE A 12 -8.01 9.81 18.12
CA ILE A 12 -8.63 8.73 17.36
C ILE A 12 -10.13 8.97 17.36
N ASN A 13 -10.70 9.26 16.19
CA ASN A 13 -12.15 9.27 16.00
C ASN A 13 -12.56 7.92 15.38
N THR A 14 -13.37 7.14 16.08
CA THR A 14 -13.90 5.85 15.59
C THR A 14 -15.29 6.03 15.01
N ALA A 15 -15.52 5.48 13.83
CA ALA A 15 -16.84 5.25 13.25
C ALA A 15 -17.42 3.90 13.76
N PRO A 16 -18.68 3.56 13.41
CA PRO A 16 -19.31 2.33 13.91
C PRO A 16 -18.49 1.08 13.61
N THR A 17 -18.40 0.22 14.61
CA THR A 17 -17.75 -1.09 14.54
C THR A 17 -18.68 -2.07 13.83
N ASN A 18 -18.23 -2.67 12.74
CA ASN A 18 -18.94 -3.73 12.05
C ASN A 18 -18.34 -5.10 12.42
N THR A 19 -19.21 -6.08 12.66
CA THR A 19 -18.78 -7.47 12.87
C THR A 19 -18.83 -8.21 11.53
N VAL A 20 -17.71 -8.82 11.14
CA VAL A 20 -17.59 -9.65 9.92
C VAL A 20 -17.07 -11.02 10.33
N GLY A 21 -17.95 -12.04 10.33
CA GLY A 21 -17.62 -13.37 10.82
C GLY A 21 -17.17 -13.35 12.29
N THR A 22 -15.94 -13.81 12.55
CA THR A 22 -15.32 -13.84 13.89
C THR A 22 -14.49 -12.60 14.21
N SER A 23 -14.58 -11.55 13.42
CA SER A 23 -13.75 -10.34 13.52
C SER A 23 -14.59 -9.08 13.62
N THR A 24 -14.09 -8.10 14.36
CA THR A 24 -14.59 -6.72 14.35
C THR A 24 -13.74 -5.88 13.43
N VAL A 25 -14.37 -5.03 12.62
CA VAL A 25 -13.70 -4.08 11.72
C VAL A 25 -14.12 -2.68 12.10
N GLU A 26 -13.15 -1.86 12.46
CA GLU A 26 -13.33 -0.43 12.75
C GLU A 26 -12.73 0.41 11.64
N ILE A 27 -13.52 1.35 11.11
CA ILE A 27 -13.03 2.41 10.22
C ILE A 27 -13.01 3.71 11.02
N GLY A 28 -11.89 4.39 11.05
CA GLY A 28 -11.73 5.64 11.78
C GLY A 28 -10.61 6.49 11.20
N THR A 29 -10.19 7.49 11.94
CA THR A 29 -9.09 8.37 11.53
C THR A 29 -7.99 8.43 12.60
N ILE A 30 -6.78 8.73 12.16
CA ILE A 30 -5.62 8.99 13.01
C ILE A 30 -4.89 10.22 12.48
N ALA A 31 -4.63 11.19 13.35
CA ALA A 31 -3.83 12.35 12.99
C ALA A 31 -2.34 11.96 13.04
N ILE A 32 -1.61 12.22 11.98
CA ILE A 32 -0.17 12.01 11.89
C ILE A 32 0.56 13.27 12.31
N ASP A 33 0.16 14.41 11.75
CA ASP A 33 0.67 15.72 12.09
C ASP A 33 -0.44 16.79 11.91
N ALA A 34 -0.06 18.06 11.85
CA ALA A 34 -0.99 19.17 11.69
C ALA A 34 -1.72 19.18 10.33
N ASP A 35 -1.09 18.64 9.28
CA ASP A 35 -1.58 18.66 7.91
C ASP A 35 -2.12 17.30 7.44
N ILE A 36 -1.71 16.20 8.11
CA ILE A 36 -1.99 14.83 7.68
C ILE A 36 -2.84 14.10 8.73
N THR A 37 -4.05 13.77 8.32
CA THR A 37 -4.94 12.83 9.01
C THR A 37 -5.25 11.69 8.06
N LEU A 38 -4.99 10.45 8.48
CA LEU A 38 -5.25 9.26 7.68
C LEU A 38 -6.57 8.61 8.08
N ARG A 39 -7.36 8.19 7.08
CA ARG A 39 -8.40 7.20 7.32
C ARG A 39 -7.71 5.85 7.48
N ARG A 40 -8.16 5.07 8.46
CA ARG A 40 -7.62 3.74 8.74
C ARG A 40 -8.72 2.71 8.94
N MET A 41 -8.38 1.47 8.67
CA MET A 41 -9.12 0.27 9.05
C MET A 41 -8.31 -0.49 10.10
N VAL A 42 -8.98 -0.95 11.14
CA VAL A 42 -8.38 -1.87 12.12
C VAL A 42 -9.32 -3.04 12.31
N ALA A 43 -8.83 -4.26 12.07
CA ALA A 43 -9.59 -5.49 12.26
C ALA A 43 -8.97 -6.34 13.37
N ARG A 44 -9.84 -6.90 14.24
CA ARG A 44 -9.47 -7.72 15.41
C ARG A 44 -10.44 -8.87 15.59
N PRO A 45 -10.05 -9.95 16.29
CA PRO A 45 -11.02 -10.98 16.69
C PRO A 45 -12.13 -10.38 17.54
N VAL A 46 -13.35 -10.92 17.39
CA VAL A 46 -14.47 -10.61 18.30
C VAL A 46 -14.09 -11.01 19.73
N ASP A 47 -14.42 -10.16 20.69
CA ASP A 47 -14.18 -10.38 22.12
C ASP A 47 -12.71 -10.56 22.57
N ALA A 48 -11.77 -10.29 21.68
CA ALA A 48 -10.37 -10.33 22.06
C ALA A 48 -9.99 -9.06 22.83
N PRO A 49 -9.52 -9.17 24.08
CA PRO A 49 -8.94 -8.02 24.77
C PRO A 49 -7.76 -7.50 23.95
N ARG A 50 -7.54 -6.17 23.96
CA ARG A 50 -6.30 -5.58 23.44
C ARG A 50 -5.13 -6.26 24.14
N LYS A 51 -4.53 -7.25 23.49
CA LYS A 51 -3.31 -7.89 23.99
C LYS A 51 -2.13 -7.22 23.34
N PRO A 52 -1.23 -6.58 24.12
CA PRO A 52 0.01 -6.01 23.58
C PRO A 52 0.94 -7.04 22.93
N SER A 53 0.63 -8.33 23.07
CA SER A 53 1.46 -9.45 22.62
C SER A 53 0.98 -10.13 21.33
N ARG A 54 0.04 -9.53 20.58
CA ARG A 54 -0.43 -10.12 19.32
C ARG A 54 0.42 -9.66 18.16
N ASP A 55 0.70 -10.57 17.23
CA ASP A 55 1.35 -10.22 15.97
C ASP A 55 0.43 -9.31 15.15
N THR A 56 1.01 -8.30 14.51
CA THR A 56 0.30 -7.27 13.75
C THR A 56 0.66 -7.38 12.28
N ILE A 57 -0.36 -7.23 11.43
CA ILE A 57 -0.18 -7.10 9.98
C ILE A 57 -0.63 -5.71 9.56
N LEU A 58 0.23 -5.00 8.83
CA LEU A 58 -0.11 -3.72 8.20
C LEU A 58 -0.21 -3.91 6.69
N LEU A 59 -1.39 -3.62 6.13
CA LEU A 59 -1.72 -3.78 4.72
C LEU A 59 -1.67 -2.41 4.03
N LEU A 60 -0.81 -2.26 3.02
CA LEU A 60 -0.59 -1.02 2.29
C LEU A 60 -1.09 -1.17 0.86
N HIS A 61 -2.09 -0.38 0.50
CA HIS A 61 -2.76 -0.43 -0.80
C HIS A 61 -1.99 0.31 -1.90
N GLY A 62 -2.38 0.04 -3.15
CA GLY A 62 -1.90 0.66 -4.36
C GLY A 62 -2.81 1.75 -4.94
N PHE A 63 -2.59 2.07 -6.21
CA PHE A 63 -3.39 3.00 -6.99
C PHE A 63 -4.50 2.25 -7.77
N PRO A 64 -5.73 2.75 -7.86
CA PRO A 64 -6.33 3.91 -7.17
C PRO A 64 -7.10 3.51 -5.90
N GLU A 65 -6.59 2.57 -5.18
CA GLU A 65 -7.25 1.84 -4.12
C GLU A 65 -7.49 2.69 -2.84
N THR A 66 -8.21 2.08 -1.91
CA THR A 66 -8.49 2.59 -0.57
C THR A 66 -8.39 1.43 0.43
N VAL A 67 -8.58 1.71 1.73
CA VAL A 67 -8.66 0.66 2.77
C VAL A 67 -9.69 -0.42 2.45
N PHE A 68 -10.68 -0.15 1.61
CA PHE A 68 -11.70 -1.14 1.20
C PHE A 68 -11.15 -2.22 0.24
N ALA A 69 -9.97 -2.03 -0.34
CA ALA A 69 -9.26 -3.12 -1.03
C ALA A 69 -9.04 -4.35 -0.13
N TRP A 70 -8.94 -4.11 1.17
CA TRP A 70 -8.66 -5.12 2.19
C TRP A 70 -9.90 -5.75 2.83
N GLN A 71 -11.12 -5.40 2.38
CA GLN A 71 -12.39 -5.82 2.99
C GLN A 71 -12.59 -7.34 3.09
N LYS A 72 -11.94 -8.14 2.22
CA LYS A 72 -11.94 -9.61 2.28
C LYS A 72 -10.75 -10.15 3.06
N VAL A 73 -9.59 -9.51 2.91
CA VAL A 73 -8.31 -9.97 3.47
C VAL A 73 -8.21 -9.64 4.96
N ALA A 74 -8.51 -8.40 5.35
CA ALA A 74 -8.31 -7.95 6.73
C ALA A 74 -9.17 -8.72 7.75
N PRO A 75 -10.49 -8.94 7.55
CA PRO A 75 -11.29 -9.72 8.49
C PRO A 75 -10.85 -11.17 8.61
N ALA A 76 -10.41 -11.79 7.49
CA ALA A 76 -9.94 -13.17 7.50
C ALA A 76 -8.63 -13.36 8.26
N LEU A 77 -7.69 -12.41 8.12
CA LEU A 77 -6.44 -12.40 8.90
C LEU A 77 -6.68 -12.04 10.35
N ALA A 78 -7.71 -11.24 10.63
CA ALA A 78 -8.02 -10.78 11.98
C ALA A 78 -8.51 -11.88 12.92
N ALA A 79 -8.77 -13.09 12.44
CA ALA A 79 -8.99 -14.25 13.29
C ALA A 79 -7.75 -14.56 14.18
N ASP A 80 -6.55 -14.34 13.63
CA ASP A 80 -5.28 -14.71 14.29
C ASP A 80 -4.43 -13.49 14.68
N TYR A 81 -4.56 -12.37 13.96
CA TYR A 81 -3.69 -11.19 14.05
C TYR A 81 -4.46 -9.92 14.40
N GLU A 82 -3.76 -8.87 14.81
CA GLU A 82 -4.28 -7.50 14.71
C GLU A 82 -3.93 -6.97 13.31
N VAL A 83 -4.93 -6.51 12.54
CA VAL A 83 -4.73 -6.09 11.16
C VAL A 83 -5.02 -4.61 11.02
N HIS A 84 -4.08 -3.88 10.47
CA HIS A 84 -4.19 -2.46 10.18
C HIS A 84 -4.12 -2.22 8.67
N ALA A 85 -4.82 -1.20 8.20
CA ALA A 85 -4.65 -0.61 6.89
C ALA A 85 -4.97 0.89 6.99
N PHE A 86 -4.44 1.70 6.08
CA PHE A 86 -4.80 3.11 5.98
C PHE A 86 -4.79 3.58 4.53
N ASP A 87 -5.56 4.62 4.23
CA ASP A 87 -5.44 5.34 2.97
C ASP A 87 -4.21 6.23 3.01
N TRP A 88 -3.39 6.17 1.99
CA TRP A 88 -2.26 7.09 1.83
C TRP A 88 -2.72 8.55 1.72
N PRO A 89 -1.90 9.56 2.14
CA PRO A 89 -2.16 10.95 1.78
C PRO A 89 -2.38 11.09 0.27
N GLY A 90 -3.43 11.80 -0.12
CA GLY A 90 -3.81 11.90 -1.54
C GLY A 90 -4.78 10.83 -2.03
N PHE A 91 -5.03 9.79 -1.24
CA PHE A 91 -5.92 8.67 -1.60
C PHE A 91 -7.11 8.53 -0.64
N GLY A 92 -8.15 7.87 -1.12
CA GLY A 92 -9.34 7.57 -0.35
C GLY A 92 -9.87 8.79 0.42
N LEU A 93 -10.14 8.63 1.71
CA LEU A 93 -10.63 9.69 2.56
C LEU A 93 -9.56 10.29 3.50
N SER A 94 -8.27 10.00 3.26
CA SER A 94 -7.16 10.66 3.94
C SER A 94 -6.94 12.09 3.47
N SER A 95 -6.14 12.86 4.19
CA SER A 95 -5.80 14.24 3.87
C SER A 95 -5.12 14.38 2.51
N ARG A 96 -5.30 15.56 1.92
CA ARG A 96 -4.58 16.00 0.72
C ARG A 96 -3.81 17.27 1.06
N PRO A 97 -2.64 17.11 1.70
CA PRO A 97 -1.82 18.27 2.06
C PRO A 97 -1.33 18.99 0.80
N PRO A 98 -1.08 20.31 0.89
CA PRO A 98 -0.47 21.07 -0.20
C PRO A 98 0.90 20.49 -0.59
N VAL A 99 1.23 20.52 -1.88
CA VAL A 99 2.48 19.94 -2.43
C VAL A 99 3.75 20.59 -1.85
N GLU A 100 3.64 21.82 -1.38
CA GLU A 100 4.72 22.56 -0.72
C GLU A 100 5.06 22.00 0.67
N ARG A 101 4.13 21.27 1.28
CA ARG A 101 4.28 20.64 2.61
C ARG A 101 4.50 19.15 2.55
N PHE A 102 3.95 18.50 1.52
CA PHE A 102 4.05 17.07 1.29
C PHE A 102 4.21 16.83 -0.22
N SER A 103 5.40 16.44 -0.66
CA SER A 103 5.70 16.32 -2.09
C SER A 103 5.09 15.09 -2.76
N PHE A 104 4.46 14.20 -2.01
CA PHE A 104 3.95 12.89 -2.45
C PHE A 104 5.04 11.96 -3.01
N ALA A 105 6.32 12.25 -2.77
CA ALA A 105 7.41 11.36 -3.13
C ALA A 105 7.33 10.04 -2.34
N PRO A 106 7.84 8.92 -2.89
CA PRO A 106 7.94 7.66 -2.12
C PRO A 106 8.58 7.82 -0.74
N ARG A 107 9.59 8.68 -0.59
CA ARG A 107 10.21 8.99 0.71
C ARG A 107 9.29 9.72 1.68
N ASP A 108 8.40 10.57 1.20
CA ASP A 108 7.42 11.24 2.05
C ASP A 108 6.39 10.25 2.56
N TYR A 109 5.95 9.32 1.71
CA TYR A 109 5.12 8.20 2.14
C TYR A 109 5.84 7.29 3.14
N ALA A 110 7.13 7.05 2.98
CA ALA A 110 7.93 6.29 3.95
C ALA A 110 7.91 6.95 5.36
N ARG A 111 8.00 8.30 5.43
CA ARG A 111 7.85 9.03 6.70
C ARG A 111 6.45 8.87 7.30
N VAL A 112 5.41 9.03 6.49
CA VAL A 112 4.02 8.82 6.95
C VAL A 112 3.80 7.41 7.47
N LEU A 113 4.36 6.40 6.79
CA LEU A 113 4.31 5.00 7.24
C LEU A 113 4.96 4.82 8.61
N LYS A 114 6.16 5.38 8.80
CA LYS A 114 6.84 5.38 10.11
C LYS A 114 5.99 6.02 11.20
N ASP A 115 5.50 7.22 10.92
CA ASP A 115 4.72 7.99 11.88
C ASP A 115 3.40 7.29 12.22
N TYR A 116 2.77 6.62 11.23
CA TYR A 116 1.61 5.78 11.47
C TYR A 116 1.91 4.62 12.44
N ILE A 117 3.00 3.89 12.21
CA ILE A 117 3.42 2.77 13.07
C ILE A 117 3.63 3.26 14.52
N ASP A 118 4.34 4.38 14.67
CA ASP A 118 4.63 4.96 15.99
C ASP A 118 3.37 5.46 16.69
N GLN A 119 2.51 6.20 15.99
CA GLN A 119 1.30 6.78 16.59
C GLN A 119 0.19 5.77 16.84
N ALA A 120 0.10 4.72 16.03
CA ALA A 120 -0.81 3.60 16.26
C ALA A 120 -0.34 2.70 17.42
N GLY A 121 0.89 2.90 17.92
CA GLY A 121 1.48 2.12 19.00
C GLY A 121 1.75 0.66 18.62
N ILE A 122 2.08 0.42 17.34
CA ILE A 122 2.34 -0.91 16.82
C ILE A 122 3.72 -1.39 17.31
N ASP A 123 3.76 -2.59 17.88
CA ASP A 123 5.02 -3.25 18.26
C ASP A 123 5.79 -3.70 17.03
N ARG A 124 6.87 -3.00 16.72
CA ARG A 124 7.71 -3.24 15.54
C ARG A 124 8.30 -4.66 15.50
N ALA A 125 8.61 -5.25 16.66
CA ALA A 125 9.14 -6.61 16.75
C ALA A 125 8.11 -7.69 16.36
N ARG A 126 6.83 -7.33 16.31
CA ARG A 126 5.70 -8.19 15.96
C ARG A 126 4.97 -7.76 14.69
N LEU A 127 5.48 -6.74 14.02
CA LEU A 127 4.88 -6.18 12.81
C LEU A 127 5.37 -6.92 11.57
N THR A 128 4.45 -7.35 10.73
CA THR A 128 4.69 -7.69 9.33
C THR A 128 3.95 -6.71 8.45
N ILE A 129 4.63 -6.13 7.46
CA ILE A 129 4.02 -5.21 6.50
C ILE A 129 3.82 -5.94 5.18
N TYR A 130 2.60 -5.97 4.67
CA TYR A 130 2.28 -6.36 3.29
C TYR A 130 2.06 -5.11 2.46
N ALA A 131 2.85 -4.93 1.42
CA ALA A 131 2.83 -3.74 0.59
C ALA A 131 2.85 -4.09 -0.90
N THR A 132 1.96 -3.46 -1.66
CA THR A 132 1.86 -3.65 -3.11
C THR A 132 1.83 -2.29 -3.81
N ASP A 133 2.16 -2.28 -5.11
CA ASP A 133 2.10 -1.11 -5.99
C ASP A 133 2.80 0.12 -5.38
N ILE A 134 2.12 1.28 -5.26
CA ILE A 134 2.71 2.51 -4.69
C ILE A 134 3.10 2.39 -3.21
N GLY A 135 2.59 1.40 -2.49
CA GLY A 135 2.92 1.18 -1.08
C GLY A 135 4.24 0.46 -0.86
N ALA A 136 4.71 -0.30 -1.85
CA ALA A 136 5.86 -1.18 -1.67
C ALA A 136 7.21 -0.44 -1.65
N LEU A 137 7.44 0.52 -2.55
CA LEU A 137 8.69 1.29 -2.55
C LEU A 137 8.87 2.12 -1.26
N PRO A 138 7.86 2.85 -0.74
CA PRO A 138 7.93 3.51 0.56
C PRO A 138 8.29 2.57 1.72
N ALA A 139 7.69 1.37 1.76
CA ALA A 139 7.99 0.38 2.80
C ALA A 139 9.44 -0.09 2.76
N LEU A 140 9.99 -0.34 1.57
CA LEU A 140 11.39 -0.72 1.38
C LEU A 140 12.36 0.42 1.68
N LEU A 141 12.04 1.66 1.29
CA LEU A 141 12.84 2.83 1.64
C LEU A 141 12.91 3.02 3.16
N LEU A 142 11.77 2.87 3.84
CA LEU A 142 11.74 2.93 5.30
C LEU A 142 12.57 1.81 5.94
N ALA A 143 12.52 0.59 5.38
CA ALA A 143 13.31 -0.54 5.86
C ALA A 143 14.83 -0.34 5.70
N LEU A 144 15.26 0.41 4.67
CA LEU A 144 16.65 0.81 4.49
C LEU A 144 17.11 1.83 5.55
N GLU A 145 16.22 2.77 5.92
CA GLU A 145 16.53 3.84 6.88
C GLU A 145 16.40 3.36 8.33
N GLU A 146 15.43 2.50 8.61
CA GLU A 146 15.15 1.91 9.92
C GLU A 146 15.04 0.38 9.84
N PRO A 147 16.14 -0.36 9.87
CA PRO A 147 16.15 -1.83 9.73
C PRO A 147 15.29 -2.59 10.75
N GLY A 148 14.98 -1.97 11.90
CA GLY A 148 14.10 -2.51 12.94
C GLY A 148 12.66 -2.01 12.89
N ILE A 149 12.21 -1.44 11.77
CA ILE A 149 10.85 -0.87 11.66
C ILE A 149 9.75 -1.92 11.71
N ALA A 150 10.04 -3.13 11.25
CA ALA A 150 9.15 -4.29 11.30
C ALA A 150 9.95 -5.57 11.47
N ARG A 151 9.27 -6.68 11.82
CA ARG A 151 9.86 -8.02 11.83
C ARG A 151 10.14 -8.53 10.42
N SER A 152 9.25 -8.23 9.46
CA SER A 152 9.37 -8.66 8.07
C SER A 152 8.54 -7.79 7.14
N LEU A 153 8.89 -7.83 5.85
CA LEU A 153 8.11 -7.24 4.76
C LEU A 153 7.65 -8.35 3.80
N ILE A 154 6.47 -8.15 3.22
CA ILE A 154 5.98 -8.89 2.04
C ILE A 154 5.69 -7.83 0.98
N VAL A 155 6.34 -7.93 -0.17
CA VAL A 155 6.19 -6.94 -1.25
C VAL A 155 5.86 -7.62 -2.57
N GLY A 156 5.11 -6.94 -3.44
CA GLY A 156 4.78 -7.45 -4.77
C GLY A 156 4.17 -6.42 -5.70
N ASP A 157 4.15 -6.77 -6.97
CA ASP A 157 3.42 -6.05 -8.02
C ASP A 157 3.74 -4.54 -8.05
N PHE A 158 5.04 -4.19 -8.02
CA PHE A 158 5.53 -2.80 -7.99
C PHE A 158 6.85 -2.66 -8.75
N ALA A 159 7.34 -1.43 -8.98
CA ALA A 159 8.58 -1.20 -9.69
C ALA A 159 9.71 -0.74 -8.73
N PRO A 160 10.51 -1.68 -8.18
CA PRO A 160 11.66 -1.35 -7.32
C PRO A 160 12.79 -0.66 -8.07
N PHE A 161 12.94 -0.92 -9.37
CA PHE A 161 14.05 -0.44 -10.19
C PHE A 161 13.56 0.32 -11.42
N ASN A 162 14.39 1.20 -11.94
CA ASN A 162 14.10 1.90 -13.18
C ASN A 162 14.37 1.00 -14.39
N ARG A 163 13.35 0.18 -14.77
CA ARG A 163 13.38 -0.73 -15.92
C ARG A 163 12.22 -0.41 -16.87
N PRO A 164 12.41 0.55 -17.81
CA PRO A 164 11.32 0.98 -18.69
C PRO A 164 10.63 -0.16 -19.46
N ALA A 165 11.37 -1.15 -19.91
CA ALA A 165 10.83 -2.28 -20.67
C ALA A 165 9.94 -3.23 -19.83
N LEU A 166 9.97 -3.12 -18.50
CA LEU A 166 9.22 -3.96 -17.57
C LEU A 166 8.02 -3.24 -16.94
N MET A 167 7.75 -2.00 -17.34
CA MET A 167 6.61 -1.19 -16.87
C MET A 167 5.71 -0.83 -18.06
N SER A 168 4.42 -0.69 -17.81
CA SER A 168 3.48 -0.21 -18.83
C SER A 168 3.86 1.19 -19.35
N GLU A 169 3.53 1.46 -20.62
CA GLU A 169 3.90 2.71 -21.30
C GLU A 169 3.35 3.95 -20.57
N ASN A 170 2.11 3.91 -20.10
CA ASN A 170 1.51 5.04 -19.39
C ASN A 170 2.27 5.38 -18.10
N LEU A 171 2.76 4.40 -17.35
CA LEU A 171 3.58 4.61 -16.17
C LEU A 171 4.94 5.22 -16.53
N GLN A 172 5.55 4.80 -17.66
CA GLN A 172 6.77 5.42 -18.14
C GLN A 172 6.55 6.90 -18.53
N ARG A 173 5.43 7.19 -19.18
CA ARG A 173 5.07 8.56 -19.58
C ARG A 173 4.81 9.46 -18.38
N LEU A 174 4.32 8.94 -17.25
CA LEU A 174 4.22 9.68 -15.98
C LEU A 174 5.58 10.06 -15.38
N LYS A 175 6.63 9.26 -15.62
CA LYS A 175 8.00 9.56 -15.16
C LYS A 175 8.68 10.65 -16.02
N ALA A 176 8.23 10.88 -17.22
CA ALA A 176 8.82 11.81 -18.17
C ALA A 176 8.08 13.16 -18.12
N LYS A 177 8.73 14.20 -17.59
CA LYS A 177 8.14 15.54 -17.44
C LYS A 177 7.42 16.06 -18.70
N ALA A 178 7.95 15.77 -19.89
CA ALA A 178 7.36 16.21 -21.16
C ALA A 178 5.99 15.59 -21.47
N THR A 179 5.65 14.44 -20.90
CA THR A 179 4.40 13.69 -21.16
C THR A 179 3.52 13.52 -19.92
N ALA A 180 4.06 13.75 -18.74
CA ALA A 180 3.36 13.52 -17.48
C ALA A 180 2.07 14.34 -17.35
N ASP A 181 2.09 15.63 -17.76
CA ASP A 181 0.91 16.50 -17.73
C ASP A 181 -0.20 16.00 -18.66
N GLN A 182 0.16 15.46 -19.84
CA GLN A 182 -0.82 14.88 -20.77
C GLN A 182 -1.45 13.61 -20.19
N VAL A 183 -0.66 12.73 -19.55
CA VAL A 183 -1.16 11.52 -18.91
C VAL A 183 -2.07 11.88 -17.72
N ARG A 184 -1.66 12.85 -16.89
CA ARG A 184 -2.46 13.38 -15.79
C ARG A 184 -3.82 13.89 -16.26
N ALA A 185 -3.82 14.73 -17.30
CA ALA A 185 -5.06 15.29 -17.87
C ALA A 185 -5.95 14.18 -18.45
N PHE A 186 -5.37 13.23 -19.19
CA PHE A 186 -6.09 12.09 -19.73
C PHE A 186 -6.72 11.23 -18.65
N MET A 187 -5.96 10.87 -17.61
CA MET A 187 -6.46 10.03 -16.53
C MET A 187 -7.57 10.73 -15.72
N ASN A 188 -7.44 12.04 -15.47
CA ASN A 188 -8.50 12.80 -14.78
C ASN A 188 -9.79 12.87 -15.63
N ALA A 189 -9.69 12.95 -16.95
CA ALA A 189 -10.84 12.98 -17.85
C ALA A 189 -11.51 11.59 -18.01
N ASN A 190 -10.85 10.50 -17.65
CA ASN A 190 -11.32 9.12 -17.87
C ASN A 190 -11.55 8.36 -16.56
N ARG A 191 -11.98 9.05 -15.51
CA ARG A 191 -12.21 8.47 -14.17
C ARG A 191 -13.06 7.19 -14.22
N ASP A 192 -14.20 7.25 -14.85
CA ASP A 192 -15.19 6.16 -14.83
C ASP A 192 -14.68 4.93 -15.58
N GLU A 193 -13.92 5.12 -16.67
CA GLU A 193 -13.24 4.04 -17.40
C GLU A 193 -12.14 3.41 -16.52
N ILE A 194 -11.36 4.22 -15.82
CA ILE A 194 -10.32 3.73 -14.90
C ILE A 194 -10.95 2.87 -13.81
N LEU A 195 -11.96 3.39 -13.11
CA LEU A 195 -12.62 2.66 -12.03
C LEU A 195 -13.31 1.39 -12.49
N ALA A 196 -13.80 1.34 -13.73
CA ALA A 196 -14.45 0.16 -14.28
C ALA A 196 -13.47 -0.95 -14.71
N ASN A 197 -12.26 -0.57 -15.17
CA ASN A 197 -11.42 -1.51 -15.91
C ASN A 197 -10.03 -1.75 -15.33
N ILE A 198 -9.52 -0.88 -14.44
CA ILE A 198 -8.13 -0.95 -13.98
C ILE A 198 -7.77 -2.30 -13.33
N PHE A 199 -8.70 -2.89 -12.58
CA PHE A 199 -8.44 -4.12 -11.83
C PHE A 199 -8.46 -5.40 -12.69
N ARG A 200 -9.02 -5.33 -13.90
CA ARG A 200 -9.16 -6.49 -14.80
C ARG A 200 -8.46 -6.32 -16.13
N ARG A 201 -7.84 -5.15 -16.37
CA ARG A 201 -7.18 -4.85 -17.62
C ARG A 201 -6.08 -5.86 -17.93
N GLY A 202 -6.16 -6.44 -19.15
CA GLY A 202 -5.18 -7.39 -19.65
C GLY A 202 -5.35 -8.83 -19.14
N LEU A 203 -6.28 -9.08 -18.24
CA LEU A 203 -6.61 -10.46 -17.86
C LEU A 203 -7.47 -11.11 -18.96
N PRO A 204 -7.22 -12.40 -19.27
CA PRO A 204 -8.13 -13.19 -20.09
C PRO A 204 -9.55 -13.14 -19.53
N GLU A 205 -10.57 -13.22 -20.39
CA GLU A 205 -11.97 -13.15 -19.98
C GLU A 205 -12.31 -14.11 -18.83
N ALA A 206 -11.81 -15.32 -18.89
CA ALA A 206 -12.00 -16.34 -17.85
C ALA A 206 -11.35 -16.02 -16.50
N ALA A 207 -10.39 -15.09 -16.47
CA ALA A 207 -9.68 -14.66 -15.26
C ALA A 207 -10.15 -13.28 -14.75
N GLN A 208 -11.06 -12.62 -15.47
CA GLN A 208 -11.61 -11.34 -15.05
C GLN A 208 -12.50 -11.50 -13.82
N TYR A 209 -12.48 -10.50 -12.97
CA TYR A 209 -13.23 -10.44 -11.72
C TYR A 209 -13.86 -9.07 -11.52
N GLU A 210 -14.86 -9.00 -10.68
CA GLU A 210 -15.52 -7.75 -10.29
C GLU A 210 -15.16 -7.39 -8.86
N VAL A 211 -14.84 -6.11 -8.67
CA VAL A 211 -14.70 -5.55 -7.33
C VAL A 211 -16.09 -5.33 -6.72
N SER A 212 -16.18 -5.37 -5.40
CA SER A 212 -17.45 -5.15 -4.71
C SER A 212 -17.99 -3.74 -4.98
N ARG A 213 -19.32 -3.59 -4.88
CA ARG A 213 -19.97 -2.29 -4.99
C ARG A 213 -19.45 -1.31 -3.93
N ASP A 214 -19.32 -1.77 -2.68
CA ASP A 214 -18.86 -0.94 -1.56
C ASP A 214 -17.46 -0.38 -1.81
N PHE A 215 -16.56 -1.19 -2.39
CA PHE A 215 -15.21 -0.73 -2.74
C PHE A 215 -15.24 0.27 -3.90
N ARG A 216 -16.07 0.05 -4.91
CA ARG A 216 -16.23 0.99 -6.03
C ARG A 216 -16.78 2.33 -5.54
N ASP A 217 -17.87 2.31 -4.78
CA ASP A 217 -18.49 3.50 -4.20
C ASP A 217 -17.51 4.26 -3.29
N ASP A 218 -16.63 3.54 -2.58
CA ASP A 218 -15.60 4.14 -1.72
C ASP A 218 -14.49 4.82 -2.53
N MET A 219 -14.02 4.21 -3.60
CA MET A 219 -13.07 4.84 -4.52
C MET A 219 -13.66 6.08 -5.19
N GLU A 220 -14.93 6.01 -5.62
CA GLU A 220 -15.62 7.16 -6.21
C GLU A 220 -15.70 8.35 -5.22
N ARG A 221 -16.07 8.07 -3.96
CA ARG A 221 -16.08 9.10 -2.89
C ARG A 221 -14.70 9.65 -2.57
N GLY A 222 -13.69 8.80 -2.65
CA GLY A 222 -12.30 9.14 -2.39
C GLY A 222 -11.55 9.72 -3.60
N TRP A 223 -12.17 9.76 -4.79
CA TRP A 223 -11.47 10.18 -6.00
C TRP A 223 -10.94 11.61 -5.95
N SER A 224 -11.74 12.53 -5.40
CA SER A 224 -11.38 13.96 -5.29
C SER A 224 -11.74 14.50 -3.90
N ARG A 225 -10.84 15.27 -3.32
CA ARG A 225 -11.08 16.04 -2.08
C ARG A 225 -10.39 17.39 -2.18
N GLY A 226 -11.17 18.48 -1.99
CA GLY A 226 -10.68 19.80 -2.28
C GLY A 226 -10.29 19.91 -3.76
N ASP A 227 -9.13 20.47 -4.03
CA ASP A 227 -8.64 20.72 -5.38
C ASP A 227 -7.74 19.59 -5.93
N MET A 228 -7.63 18.46 -5.21
CA MET A 228 -6.74 17.37 -5.58
C MET A 228 -7.50 16.05 -5.82
N THR A 229 -7.22 15.40 -6.93
CA THR A 229 -7.67 14.03 -7.25
C THR A 229 -6.62 13.00 -6.84
N VAL A 230 -7.00 11.70 -6.84
CA VAL A 230 -6.02 10.60 -6.68
C VAL A 230 -5.00 10.57 -7.82
N ILE A 231 -5.40 11.05 -9.01
CA ILE A 231 -4.50 11.17 -10.16
C ILE A 231 -3.42 12.22 -9.90
N ASP A 232 -3.78 13.33 -9.24
CA ASP A 232 -2.82 14.39 -8.91
C ASP A 232 -1.78 13.89 -7.91
N ALA A 233 -2.21 13.15 -6.88
CA ALA A 233 -1.29 12.53 -5.93
C ALA A 233 -0.36 11.51 -6.62
N PHE A 234 -0.91 10.69 -7.51
CA PHE A 234 -0.16 9.72 -8.30
C PHE A 234 0.83 10.38 -9.26
N TYR A 235 0.43 11.49 -9.92
CA TYR A 235 1.31 12.30 -10.74
C TYR A 235 2.51 12.84 -9.94
N HIS A 236 2.27 13.40 -8.76
CA HIS A 236 3.34 13.89 -7.88
C HIS A 236 4.24 12.76 -7.38
N TYR A 237 3.68 11.58 -7.07
CA TYR A 237 4.45 10.38 -6.73
C TYR A 237 5.46 10.03 -7.84
N TYR A 238 5.00 10.00 -9.09
CA TYR A 238 5.83 9.66 -10.24
C TYR A 238 6.85 10.75 -10.60
N ALA A 239 6.61 11.99 -10.26
CA ALA A 239 7.58 13.08 -10.44
C ALA A 239 8.89 12.84 -9.69
N HIS A 240 8.84 12.08 -8.60
CA HIS A 240 9.99 11.76 -7.75
C HIS A 240 10.41 10.28 -7.82
N PHE A 241 9.63 9.46 -8.52
CA PHE A 241 9.72 8.01 -8.47
C PHE A 241 11.07 7.48 -8.94
N THR A 242 11.57 7.93 -10.10
CA THR A 242 12.87 7.48 -10.64
C THR A 242 14.03 7.75 -9.68
N ARG A 243 14.06 8.94 -9.08
CA ARG A 243 15.08 9.30 -8.07
C ARG A 243 15.09 8.32 -6.90
N ASP A 244 13.91 7.97 -6.40
CA ASP A 244 13.77 7.12 -5.23
C ASP A 244 14.00 5.63 -5.57
N GLN A 245 13.67 5.19 -6.81
CA GLN A 245 14.06 3.88 -7.35
C GLN A 245 15.58 3.74 -7.44
N GLU A 246 16.27 4.73 -8.01
CA GLU A 246 17.73 4.73 -8.13
C GLU A 246 18.43 4.70 -6.76
N TYR A 247 17.88 5.45 -5.79
CA TYR A 247 18.39 5.38 -4.42
C TYR A 247 18.17 4.00 -3.81
N PHE A 248 16.99 3.40 -3.97
CA PHE A 248 16.72 2.05 -3.49
C PHE A 248 17.67 1.05 -4.15
N GLU A 249 17.81 1.09 -5.48
CA GLU A 249 18.69 0.20 -6.22
C GLU A 249 20.14 0.28 -5.76
N ALA A 250 20.65 1.48 -5.53
CA ALA A 250 22.03 1.69 -5.05
C ALA A 250 22.26 1.18 -3.61
N ASN A 251 21.21 1.00 -2.83
CA ASN A 251 21.27 0.63 -1.42
C ASN A 251 20.61 -0.72 -1.10
N VAL A 252 20.06 -1.43 -2.06
CA VAL A 252 19.27 -2.65 -1.84
C VAL A 252 20.00 -3.71 -1.02
N ALA A 253 21.32 -3.83 -1.16
CA ALA A 253 22.16 -4.74 -0.38
C ALA A 253 22.21 -4.41 1.14
N ARG A 254 21.70 -3.25 1.56
CA ARG A 254 21.63 -2.84 2.97
C ARG A 254 20.33 -3.31 3.65
N LEU A 255 19.39 -3.90 2.93
CA LEU A 255 18.19 -4.47 3.55
C LEU A 255 18.59 -5.55 4.54
N ALA A 256 18.33 -5.33 5.81
CA ALA A 256 18.75 -6.20 6.90
C ALA A 256 17.60 -7.02 7.51
N MET A 257 16.35 -6.75 7.11
CA MET A 257 15.19 -7.52 7.56
C MET A 257 14.77 -8.56 6.52
N PRO A 258 14.05 -9.62 6.92
CA PRO A 258 13.45 -10.57 5.98
C PRO A 258 12.44 -9.88 5.05
N VAL A 259 12.60 -10.10 3.75
CA VAL A 259 11.66 -9.62 2.71
C VAL A 259 11.22 -10.80 1.87
N SER A 260 9.91 -11.03 1.80
CA SER A 260 9.28 -12.00 0.90
C SER A 260 8.76 -11.29 -0.34
N VAL A 261 8.96 -11.88 -1.52
CA VAL A 261 8.49 -11.32 -2.79
C VAL A 261 7.37 -12.20 -3.34
N ILE A 262 6.17 -11.62 -3.52
CA ILE A 262 4.99 -12.28 -4.07
C ILE A 262 4.53 -11.49 -5.29
N TRP A 263 4.21 -12.17 -6.42
CA TRP A 263 3.91 -11.46 -7.66
C TRP A 263 2.86 -12.18 -8.50
N GLY A 264 1.95 -11.41 -9.09
CA GLY A 264 1.04 -11.92 -10.12
C GLY A 264 1.79 -12.28 -11.41
N SER A 265 1.64 -13.52 -11.90
CA SER A 265 2.36 -13.96 -13.11
C SER A 265 1.91 -13.22 -14.37
N GLU A 266 0.70 -12.66 -14.35
CA GLU A 266 0.04 -11.96 -15.47
C GLU A 266 -0.03 -10.44 -15.23
N ASP A 267 0.79 -9.89 -14.35
CA ASP A 267 0.85 -8.44 -14.13
C ASP A 267 1.32 -7.73 -15.42
N LEU A 268 0.44 -6.92 -16.01
CA LEU A 268 0.73 -6.13 -17.20
C LEU A 268 1.22 -4.72 -16.92
N TYR A 269 1.02 -4.22 -15.70
CA TYR A 269 1.50 -2.90 -15.31
C TYR A 269 2.98 -2.93 -14.98
N ILE A 270 3.38 -3.92 -14.16
CA ILE A 270 4.77 -4.16 -13.74
C ILE A 270 5.06 -5.64 -13.91
N ARG A 271 5.84 -5.97 -14.93
CA ARG A 271 6.10 -7.36 -15.30
C ARG A 271 6.84 -8.12 -14.19
N LYS A 272 6.50 -9.41 -14.04
CA LYS A 272 7.08 -10.31 -13.02
C LYS A 272 8.60 -10.37 -13.04
N GLU A 273 9.23 -10.10 -14.19
CA GLU A 273 10.69 -10.04 -14.31
C GLU A 273 11.32 -8.99 -13.38
N MET A 274 10.56 -7.93 -13.02
CA MET A 274 10.97 -6.95 -12.02
C MET A 274 11.05 -7.57 -10.61
N GLY A 275 10.06 -8.40 -10.25
CA GLY A 275 10.04 -9.13 -8.98
C GLY A 275 11.13 -10.21 -8.93
N ILE A 276 11.39 -10.89 -10.04
CA ILE A 276 12.48 -11.88 -10.16
C ILE A 276 13.83 -11.19 -9.93
N GLU A 277 14.05 -10.03 -10.55
CA GLU A 277 15.28 -9.24 -10.32
C GLU A 277 15.42 -8.81 -8.86
N LEU A 278 14.33 -8.33 -8.25
CA LEU A 278 14.35 -7.93 -6.83
C LEU A 278 14.71 -9.11 -5.93
N ALA A 279 14.04 -10.25 -6.09
CA ALA A 279 14.28 -11.45 -5.28
C ALA A 279 15.74 -11.91 -5.39
N ALA A 280 16.29 -11.94 -6.60
CA ALA A 280 17.69 -12.29 -6.83
C ALA A 280 18.66 -11.31 -6.13
N ARG A 281 18.37 -9.99 -6.14
CA ARG A 281 19.24 -8.99 -5.52
C ARG A 281 19.23 -9.00 -4.00
N ILE A 282 18.12 -9.41 -3.38
CA ILE A 282 18.00 -9.51 -1.93
C ILE A 282 18.22 -10.93 -1.40
N GLY A 283 18.52 -11.88 -2.28
CA GLY A 283 18.86 -13.26 -1.92
C GLY A 283 17.66 -14.06 -1.38
N THR A 284 16.45 -13.83 -1.91
CA THR A 284 15.23 -14.57 -1.53
C THR A 284 14.59 -15.22 -2.76
N ASP A 285 13.66 -16.14 -2.53
CA ASP A 285 12.82 -16.70 -3.58
C ASP A 285 11.62 -15.79 -3.87
N ILE A 286 11.18 -15.79 -5.13
CA ILE A 286 9.92 -15.15 -5.52
C ILE A 286 8.79 -16.17 -5.55
N LYS A 287 7.65 -15.82 -4.96
CA LYS A 287 6.40 -16.55 -5.11
C LYS A 287 5.60 -15.97 -6.26
N LEU A 288 5.58 -16.65 -7.39
CA LEU A 288 4.69 -16.31 -8.50
C LEU A 288 3.30 -16.90 -8.28
N LEU A 289 2.26 -16.12 -8.51
CA LEU A 289 0.85 -16.51 -8.44
C LEU A 289 0.33 -16.75 -9.86
N PRO A 290 0.17 -18.01 -10.31
CA PRO A 290 -0.20 -18.31 -11.68
C PRO A 290 -1.58 -17.79 -12.04
N GLY A 291 -1.71 -17.12 -13.20
CA GLY A 291 -2.98 -16.57 -13.71
C GLY A 291 -3.47 -15.32 -12.98
N ILE A 292 -2.71 -14.80 -12.04
CA ILE A 292 -3.05 -13.60 -11.25
C ILE A 292 -2.36 -12.38 -11.86
N GLY A 293 -3.11 -11.28 -11.98
CA GLY A 293 -2.64 -9.98 -12.44
C GLY A 293 -2.08 -9.11 -11.32
N HIS A 294 -2.11 -7.79 -11.54
CA HIS A 294 -1.50 -6.78 -10.68
C HIS A 294 -2.09 -6.62 -9.27
N PHE A 295 -3.30 -7.14 -9.03
CA PHE A 295 -4.01 -6.97 -7.76
C PHE A 295 -4.35 -8.34 -7.12
N PRO A 296 -3.37 -9.09 -6.62
CA PRO A 296 -3.59 -10.44 -6.06
C PRO A 296 -4.63 -10.45 -4.94
N HIS A 297 -4.62 -9.44 -4.07
CA HIS A 297 -5.52 -9.32 -2.93
C HIS A 297 -6.99 -9.09 -3.31
N LEU A 298 -7.25 -8.61 -4.53
CA LEU A 298 -8.61 -8.44 -5.08
C LEU A 298 -9.03 -9.66 -5.91
N GLN A 299 -8.14 -10.15 -6.79
CA GLN A 299 -8.41 -11.24 -7.72
C GLN A 299 -8.45 -12.61 -7.02
N ALA A 300 -7.51 -12.84 -6.09
CA ALA A 300 -7.35 -14.12 -5.39
C ALA A 300 -7.12 -13.90 -3.88
N PRO A 301 -8.10 -13.32 -3.14
CA PRO A 301 -7.93 -12.96 -1.73
C PRO A 301 -7.56 -14.16 -0.86
N ASP A 302 -8.14 -15.34 -1.09
CA ASP A 302 -7.85 -16.54 -0.28
C ASP A 302 -6.39 -17.00 -0.46
N GLN A 303 -5.86 -16.92 -1.69
CA GLN A 303 -4.47 -17.25 -1.96
C GLN A 303 -3.54 -16.21 -1.32
N THR A 304 -3.86 -14.91 -1.42
CA THR A 304 -3.11 -13.84 -0.77
C THR A 304 -3.08 -14.03 0.75
N ILE A 305 -4.20 -14.36 1.37
CA ILE A 305 -4.29 -14.67 2.81
C ILE A 305 -3.39 -15.85 3.18
N ALA A 306 -3.42 -16.92 2.37
CA ALA A 306 -2.59 -18.10 2.60
C ALA A 306 -1.09 -17.79 2.54
N GLU A 307 -0.65 -16.99 1.56
CA GLU A 307 0.75 -16.57 1.41
C GLU A 307 1.20 -15.65 2.56
N ILE A 308 0.35 -14.70 2.98
CA ILE A 308 0.64 -13.87 4.16
C ILE A 308 0.80 -14.76 5.41
N ARG A 309 -0.12 -15.69 5.64
CA ARG A 309 -0.02 -16.62 6.79
C ARG A 309 1.22 -17.51 6.74
N ALA A 310 1.64 -17.94 5.56
CA ALA A 310 2.85 -18.75 5.38
C ALA A 310 4.11 -17.98 5.80
N THR A 311 4.16 -16.68 5.52
CA THR A 311 5.28 -15.80 5.89
C THR A 311 5.30 -15.47 7.40
N MET A 312 4.17 -15.59 8.08
CA MET A 312 4.04 -15.30 9.53
C MET A 312 4.53 -16.45 10.43
N ARG A 313 4.76 -17.64 9.87
CA ARG A 313 5.23 -18.83 10.59
C ARG A 313 6.73 -18.82 10.73
#